data_56be90f078aaccec7b0f2a61bd81f3ba
#
_entry.id   56be90f078aaccec7b0f2a61bd81f3ba
#
_cell.length_a   1.000
_cell.length_b   1.000
_cell.length_c   1.000
_cell.angle_alpha   90.00
_cell.angle_beta   90.00
_cell.angle_gamma   90.00
#
_symmetry.space_group_name_H-M   'P 1'
#
loop_
_entity.id
_entity.type
_entity.pdbx_description
1 polymer ?
#
loop_
_entity_poly.entity_id
_entity_poly.type
_entity_poly.pdbx_seq_one_letter_code
_entity_poly.pdbx_strand_id
1 'polypeptide(L)'
;MPFVESYAEIKASEGPTLRGMMRHAALHALSLVQRMGGATEQALRTPRVQFLYIHHTFSDELRALRRLVNDLARTHTFISYSEAVERVQNGRIDAPYLCVSSDDGFRNNLDGAHVLRDLGISACFFINPGLIGLRDESTIRRLCAERFHLPPVRFLNRAELDE
;
A
#
# COMPACT_ATOMS: atom_id res chain seq x y z
N MET A 1 -13.34 16.02 -14.44
CA MET A 1 -12.99 14.59 -14.43
C MET A 1 -13.91 13.85 -13.45
N PRO A 2 -14.41 12.64 -13.73
CA PRO A 2 -15.11 11.83 -12.74
C PRO A 2 -14.16 11.45 -11.59
N PHE A 3 -14.71 10.97 -10.47
CA PHE A 3 -13.91 10.35 -9.43
C PHE A 3 -13.35 9.02 -9.95
N VAL A 4 -12.11 8.73 -9.58
CA VAL A 4 -11.43 7.50 -9.99
C VAL A 4 -11.81 6.37 -9.04
N GLU A 5 -12.25 5.23 -9.58
CA GLU A 5 -12.67 4.06 -8.82
C GLU A 5 -11.84 2.81 -9.10
N SER A 6 -10.92 2.89 -10.09
CA SER A 6 -10.04 1.79 -10.45
C SER A 6 -8.62 2.26 -10.77
N TYR A 7 -7.63 1.41 -10.52
CA TYR A 7 -6.24 1.66 -10.93
C TYR A 7 -6.09 1.72 -12.45
N ALA A 8 -6.90 0.95 -13.18
CA ALA A 8 -6.91 0.97 -14.63
C ALA A 8 -7.23 2.35 -15.20
N GLU A 9 -8.12 3.14 -14.56
CA GLU A 9 -8.43 4.51 -14.98
C GLU A 9 -7.22 5.45 -14.77
N ILE A 10 -6.48 5.32 -13.67
CA ILE A 10 -5.25 6.09 -13.44
C ILE A 10 -4.22 5.76 -14.51
N LYS A 11 -3.98 4.49 -14.74
CA LYS A 11 -3.00 4.03 -15.73
C LYS A 11 -3.34 4.47 -17.16
N ALA A 12 -4.63 4.51 -17.50
CA ALA A 12 -5.08 5.00 -18.80
C ALA A 12 -4.83 6.50 -18.98
N SER A 13 -4.88 7.28 -17.88
CA SER A 13 -4.63 8.73 -17.92
C SER A 13 -3.15 9.09 -18.07
N GLU A 14 -2.24 8.26 -17.57
CA GLU A 14 -0.79 8.53 -17.61
C GLU A 14 -0.12 8.13 -18.93
N GLY A 15 -0.67 7.16 -19.64
CA GLY A 15 -0.12 6.61 -20.89
C GLY A 15 1.23 5.89 -20.71
N PRO A 16 1.64 5.05 -21.68
CA PRO A 16 2.93 4.37 -21.62
C PRO A 16 4.06 5.36 -21.95
N THR A 17 4.99 5.56 -21.02
CA THR A 17 6.20 6.34 -21.28
C THR A 17 7.38 5.42 -21.56
N LEU A 18 8.26 5.83 -22.50
CA LEU A 18 9.49 5.07 -22.82
C LEU A 18 10.35 4.83 -21.57
N ARG A 19 10.44 5.85 -20.71
CA ARG A 19 11.14 5.77 -19.41
C ARG A 19 10.53 4.72 -18.49
N GLY A 20 9.19 4.63 -18.43
CA GLY A 20 8.47 3.60 -17.68
C GLY A 20 8.75 2.19 -18.19
N MET A 21 8.72 2.00 -19.51
CA MET A 21 9.02 0.71 -20.14
C MET A 21 10.47 0.27 -19.86
N MET A 22 11.44 1.16 -20.01
CA MET A 22 12.85 0.87 -19.70
C MET A 22 13.06 0.54 -18.22
N ARG A 23 12.40 1.28 -17.30
CA ARG A 23 12.43 0.99 -15.87
C ARG A 23 11.88 -0.39 -15.57
N HIS A 24 10.75 -0.77 -16.15
CA HIS A 24 10.17 -2.11 -15.96
C HIS A 24 11.11 -3.21 -16.48
N ALA A 25 11.66 -3.05 -17.67
CA ALA A 25 12.62 -4.01 -18.23
C ALA A 25 13.85 -4.17 -17.34
N ALA A 26 14.43 -3.06 -16.86
CA ALA A 26 15.58 -3.08 -15.94
C ALA A 26 15.26 -3.77 -14.61
N LEU A 27 14.09 -3.51 -14.02
CA LEU A 27 13.65 -4.16 -12.77
C LEU A 27 13.43 -5.66 -12.96
N HIS A 28 12.87 -6.09 -14.09
CA HIS A 28 12.72 -7.50 -14.40
C HIS A 28 14.07 -8.20 -14.58
N ALA A 29 15.00 -7.60 -15.31
CA ALA A 29 16.35 -8.15 -15.50
C ALA A 29 17.08 -8.27 -14.14
N LEU A 30 17.04 -7.22 -13.31
CA LEU A 30 17.64 -7.23 -11.98
C LEU A 30 17.02 -8.31 -11.09
N SER A 31 15.70 -8.44 -11.09
CA SER A 31 14.99 -9.47 -10.33
C SER A 31 15.40 -10.89 -10.76
N LEU A 32 15.59 -11.12 -12.05
CA LEU A 32 16.04 -12.41 -12.57
C LEU A 32 17.46 -12.73 -12.10
N VAL A 33 18.39 -11.79 -12.22
CA VAL A 33 19.78 -11.95 -11.76
C VAL A 33 19.84 -12.23 -10.26
N GLN A 34 19.10 -11.49 -9.44
CA GLN A 34 19.06 -11.69 -7.99
C GLN A 34 18.46 -13.05 -7.60
N ARG A 35 17.45 -13.53 -8.33
CA ARG A 35 16.89 -14.87 -8.12
C ARG A 35 17.89 -15.97 -8.43
N MET A 36 18.59 -15.87 -9.56
CA MET A 36 19.60 -16.86 -9.98
C MET A 36 20.79 -16.92 -9.01
N GLY A 37 21.18 -15.79 -8.41
CA GLY A 37 22.25 -15.71 -7.42
C GLY A 37 21.87 -16.08 -5.99
N GLY A 38 20.61 -16.45 -5.71
CA GLY A 38 20.14 -16.74 -4.33
C GLY A 38 20.06 -15.50 -3.43
N ALA A 39 20.45 -14.33 -3.90
CA ALA A 39 20.47 -13.10 -3.12
C ALA A 39 19.07 -12.69 -2.63
N THR A 40 18.04 -12.95 -3.43
CA THR A 40 16.64 -12.70 -3.05
C THR A 40 16.24 -13.55 -1.85
N GLU A 41 16.54 -14.85 -1.85
CA GLU A 41 16.19 -15.75 -0.75
C GLU A 41 16.92 -15.38 0.53
N GLN A 42 18.20 -15.08 0.45
CA GLN A 42 18.98 -14.61 1.57
C GLN A 42 18.43 -13.29 2.13
N ALA A 43 18.10 -12.33 1.26
CA ALA A 43 17.50 -11.07 1.66
C ALA A 43 16.15 -11.26 2.36
N LEU A 44 15.30 -12.15 1.87
CA LEU A 44 13.98 -12.43 2.47
C LEU A 44 14.10 -13.07 3.87
N ARG A 45 15.16 -13.81 4.16
CA ARG A 45 15.39 -14.47 5.45
C ARG A 45 16.18 -13.62 6.46
N THR A 46 16.74 -12.49 6.04
CA THR A 46 17.52 -11.61 6.93
C THR A 46 16.60 -10.96 7.97
N PRO A 47 16.91 -11.10 9.28
CA PRO A 47 16.14 -10.45 10.35
C PRO A 47 16.08 -8.94 10.16
N ARG A 48 14.90 -8.39 10.10
CA ARG A 48 14.62 -6.95 9.98
C ARG A 48 13.15 -6.64 10.21
N VAL A 49 12.83 -5.39 10.49
CA VAL A 49 11.47 -4.87 10.43
C VAL A 49 11.32 -4.06 9.15
N GLN A 50 10.37 -4.42 8.32
CA GLN A 50 10.01 -3.67 7.11
C GLN A 50 8.62 -3.09 7.25
N PHE A 51 8.46 -1.83 6.81
CA PHE A 51 7.17 -1.16 6.73
C PHE A 51 6.71 -1.19 5.28
N LEU A 52 5.65 -1.95 5.03
CA LEU A 52 4.96 -1.97 3.74
C LEU A 52 3.91 -0.86 3.76
N TYR A 53 4.18 0.16 2.97
CA TYR A 53 3.31 1.32 2.85
C TYR A 53 2.39 1.17 1.64
N ILE A 54 1.08 1.32 1.87
CA ILE A 54 0.04 1.25 0.85
C ILE A 54 -0.65 2.62 0.79
N HIS A 55 -0.56 3.31 -0.34
CA HIS A 55 -1.17 4.63 -0.50
C HIS A 55 -2.61 4.55 -0.98
N HIS A 56 -2.88 3.68 -1.94
CA HIS A 56 -4.20 3.40 -2.49
C HIS A 56 -4.40 1.91 -2.69
N THR A 57 -5.64 1.46 -2.57
CA THR A 57 -6.05 0.09 -2.92
C THR A 57 -7.37 0.15 -3.66
N PHE A 58 -7.33 0.10 -4.97
CA PHE A 58 -8.53 0.11 -5.79
C PHE A 58 -9.17 -1.28 -5.90
N SER A 59 -10.46 -1.32 -6.24
CA SER A 59 -11.23 -2.56 -6.31
C SER A 59 -10.65 -3.59 -7.28
N ASP A 60 -10.03 -3.14 -8.38
CA ASP A 60 -9.35 -4.00 -9.37
C ASP A 60 -7.98 -4.53 -8.89
N GLU A 61 -7.44 -3.99 -7.79
CA GLU A 61 -6.17 -4.42 -7.20
C GLU A 61 -6.32 -5.42 -6.03
N LEU A 62 -7.51 -5.61 -5.46
CA LEU A 62 -7.73 -6.42 -4.26
C LEU A 62 -7.23 -7.87 -4.40
N ARG A 63 -7.40 -8.47 -5.58
CA ARG A 63 -6.87 -9.81 -5.87
C ARG A 63 -5.34 -9.82 -5.88
N ALA A 64 -4.71 -8.76 -6.38
CA ALA A 64 -3.26 -8.63 -6.40
C ALA A 64 -2.72 -8.40 -4.98
N LEU A 65 -3.38 -7.56 -4.17
CA LEU A 65 -3.05 -7.35 -2.77
C LEU A 65 -3.12 -8.67 -1.98
N ARG A 66 -4.20 -9.43 -2.11
CA ARG A 66 -4.35 -10.73 -1.43
C ARG A 66 -3.22 -11.71 -1.81
N ARG A 67 -2.85 -11.77 -3.08
CA ARG A 67 -1.72 -12.60 -3.54
C ARG A 67 -0.40 -12.12 -2.96
N LEU A 68 -0.12 -10.82 -3.02
CA LEU A 68 1.10 -10.23 -2.47
C LEU A 68 1.27 -10.55 -0.99
N VAL A 69 0.22 -10.34 -0.19
CA VAL A 69 0.23 -10.63 1.26
C VAL A 69 0.49 -12.11 1.53
N ASN A 70 -0.21 -13.01 0.82
CA ASN A 70 -0.01 -14.45 0.97
C ASN A 70 1.41 -14.89 0.58
N ASP A 71 1.99 -14.31 -0.45
CA ASP A 71 3.36 -14.61 -0.86
C ASP A 71 4.40 -14.09 0.16
N LEU A 72 4.19 -12.90 0.69
CA LEU A 72 5.03 -12.33 1.75
C LEU A 72 4.92 -13.11 3.06
N ALA A 73 3.74 -13.61 3.42
CA ALA A 73 3.52 -14.42 4.62
C ALA A 73 4.29 -15.75 4.63
N ARG A 74 4.81 -16.21 3.48
CA ARG A 74 5.67 -17.40 3.40
C ARG A 74 7.07 -17.19 3.98
N THR A 75 7.50 -15.94 4.05
CA THR A 75 8.87 -15.58 4.43
C THR A 75 8.96 -14.53 5.53
N HIS A 76 7.86 -13.82 5.81
CA HIS A 76 7.80 -12.76 6.81
C HIS A 76 6.70 -13.03 7.82
N THR A 77 6.93 -12.61 9.04
CA THR A 77 5.89 -12.56 10.08
C THR A 77 5.26 -11.18 10.05
N PHE A 78 3.96 -11.11 9.77
CA PHE A 78 3.22 -9.85 9.88
C PHE A 78 2.99 -9.50 11.35
N ILE A 79 3.32 -8.27 11.71
CA ILE A 79 3.18 -7.73 13.07
C ILE A 79 2.42 -6.40 13.04
N SER A 80 1.85 -6.02 14.17
CA SER A 80 1.20 -4.71 14.30
C SER A 80 2.22 -3.57 14.24
N TYR A 81 1.73 -2.37 13.95
CA TYR A 81 2.60 -1.17 13.91
C TYR A 81 3.24 -0.90 15.28
N SER A 82 2.48 -1.07 16.37
CA SER A 82 2.99 -0.89 17.73
C SER A 82 4.09 -1.90 18.06
N GLU A 83 3.89 -3.17 17.70
CA GLU A 83 4.92 -4.20 17.87
C GLU A 83 6.17 -3.91 17.04
N ALA A 84 6.00 -3.44 15.79
CA ALA A 84 7.11 -3.07 14.93
C ALA A 84 7.96 -1.95 15.57
N VAL A 85 7.31 -0.90 16.09
CA VAL A 85 7.99 0.19 16.80
C VAL A 85 8.72 -0.32 18.04
N GLU A 86 8.05 -1.14 18.86
CA GLU A 86 8.67 -1.72 20.07
C GLU A 86 9.91 -2.55 19.74
N ARG A 87 9.83 -3.42 18.72
CA ARG A 87 10.98 -4.26 18.31
C ARG A 87 12.17 -3.42 17.85
N VAL A 88 11.91 -2.36 17.07
CA VAL A 88 12.97 -1.44 16.62
C VAL A 88 13.58 -0.69 17.79
N GLN A 89 12.78 -0.17 18.71
CA GLN A 89 13.29 0.57 19.90
C GLN A 89 14.11 -0.30 20.85
N ASN A 90 13.73 -1.56 21.01
CA ASN A 90 14.39 -2.48 21.95
C ASN A 90 15.48 -3.34 21.28
N GLY A 91 15.72 -3.18 19.99
CA GLY A 91 16.69 -3.98 19.23
C GLY A 91 16.35 -5.48 19.14
N ARG A 92 15.09 -5.85 19.39
CA ARG A 92 14.61 -7.26 19.36
C ARG A 92 14.13 -7.66 17.96
N ILE A 93 15.09 -7.78 17.03
CA ILE A 93 14.82 -8.09 15.62
C ILE A 93 15.50 -9.42 15.29
N ASP A 94 14.79 -10.51 15.54
CA ASP A 94 15.26 -11.90 15.44
C ASP A 94 14.72 -12.66 14.22
N ALA A 95 13.78 -12.06 13.48
CA ALA A 95 13.18 -12.63 12.28
C ALA A 95 12.84 -11.54 11.24
N PRO A 96 12.50 -11.90 10.00
CA PRO A 96 11.99 -10.95 9.02
C PRO A 96 10.53 -10.59 9.35
N TYR A 97 10.33 -9.41 9.89
CA TYR A 97 9.02 -8.84 10.23
C TYR A 97 8.51 -7.87 9.18
N LEU A 98 7.20 -7.84 8.99
CA LEU A 98 6.54 -6.93 8.08
C LEU A 98 5.33 -6.27 8.76
N CYS A 99 5.29 -4.94 8.71
CA CYS A 99 4.20 -4.14 9.21
C CYS A 99 3.53 -3.41 8.06
N VAL A 100 2.20 -3.37 8.03
CA VAL A 100 1.43 -2.69 6.98
C VAL A 100 0.91 -1.36 7.50
N SER A 101 1.06 -0.31 6.71
CA SER A 101 0.46 1.00 6.99
C SER A 101 -0.11 1.66 5.74
N SER A 102 -1.05 2.57 5.93
CA SER A 102 -1.62 3.42 4.88
C SER A 102 -1.86 4.82 5.42
N ASP A 103 -1.81 5.83 4.54
CA ASP A 103 -1.96 7.24 4.90
C ASP A 103 -3.19 7.90 4.27
N ASP A 104 -3.41 9.17 4.64
CA ASP A 104 -4.33 10.15 4.09
C ASP A 104 -5.83 9.88 4.28
N GLY A 105 -6.25 8.66 4.54
CA GLY A 105 -7.67 8.33 4.77
C GLY A 105 -8.49 8.35 3.48
N PHE A 106 -7.93 7.90 2.36
CA PHE A 106 -8.69 7.70 1.12
C PHE A 106 -9.67 6.53 1.26
N ARG A 107 -10.89 6.71 0.72
CA ARG A 107 -11.96 5.72 0.84
C ARG A 107 -11.62 4.37 0.19
N ASN A 108 -10.89 4.37 -0.89
CA ASN A 108 -10.50 3.14 -1.58
C ASN A 108 -9.61 2.21 -0.72
N ASN A 109 -9.00 2.71 0.35
CA ASN A 109 -8.24 1.88 1.28
C ASN A 109 -9.12 1.01 2.20
N LEU A 110 -10.43 1.30 2.30
CA LEU A 110 -11.36 0.49 3.09
C LEU A 110 -11.46 -0.95 2.57
N ASP A 111 -11.59 -1.12 1.25
CA ASP A 111 -11.63 -2.45 0.63
C ASP A 111 -10.31 -3.21 0.86
N GLY A 112 -9.18 -2.50 0.83
CA GLY A 112 -7.87 -3.06 1.19
C GLY A 112 -7.80 -3.47 2.66
N ALA A 113 -8.35 -2.66 3.58
CA ALA A 113 -8.44 -2.98 5.00
C ALA A 113 -9.25 -4.25 5.25
N HIS A 114 -10.38 -4.43 4.55
CA HIS A 114 -11.17 -5.66 4.63
C HIS A 114 -10.36 -6.87 4.16
N VAL A 115 -9.61 -6.77 3.07
CA VAL A 115 -8.73 -7.87 2.62
C VAL A 115 -7.68 -8.22 3.67
N LEU A 116 -7.05 -7.23 4.30
CA LEU A 116 -6.05 -7.46 5.36
C LEU A 116 -6.69 -8.09 6.60
N ARG A 117 -7.86 -7.60 7.03
CA ARG A 117 -8.65 -8.16 8.13
C ARG A 117 -9.00 -9.63 7.89
N ASP A 118 -9.50 -9.98 6.69
CA ASP A 118 -9.83 -11.36 6.31
C ASP A 118 -8.62 -12.30 6.38
N LEU A 119 -7.42 -11.77 6.16
CA LEU A 119 -6.16 -12.51 6.25
C LEU A 119 -5.56 -12.50 7.66
N GLY A 120 -6.22 -11.87 8.63
CA GLY A 120 -5.73 -11.74 10.01
C GLY A 120 -4.51 -10.81 10.13
N ILE A 121 -4.33 -9.89 9.18
CA ILE A 121 -3.22 -8.95 9.17
C ILE A 121 -3.66 -7.63 9.83
N SER A 122 -2.94 -7.24 10.87
CA SER A 122 -3.09 -5.92 11.48
C SER A 122 -2.40 -4.85 10.63
N ALA A 123 -3.11 -3.75 10.33
CA ALA A 123 -2.55 -2.61 9.61
C ALA A 123 -2.83 -1.30 10.37
N CYS A 124 -1.96 -0.31 10.21
CA CYS A 124 -2.12 1.01 10.79
C CYS A 124 -2.52 2.02 9.70
N PHE A 125 -3.65 2.69 9.89
CA PHE A 125 -4.12 3.73 8.98
C PHE A 125 -3.91 5.10 9.62
N PHE A 126 -3.02 5.90 9.03
CA PHE A 126 -2.81 7.29 9.40
C PHE A 126 -3.79 8.17 8.63
N ILE A 127 -4.81 8.63 9.30
CA ILE A 127 -5.87 9.42 8.67
C ILE A 127 -5.71 10.91 8.97
N ASN A 128 -6.04 11.75 8.00
CA ASN A 128 -6.11 13.19 8.19
C ASN A 128 -7.51 13.58 8.69
N PRO A 129 -7.66 13.98 9.97
CA PRO A 129 -8.99 14.28 10.54
C PRO A 129 -9.75 15.38 9.79
N GLY A 130 -9.03 16.33 9.18
CA GLY A 130 -9.64 17.42 8.42
C GLY A 130 -10.25 17.00 7.07
N LEU A 131 -10.00 15.77 6.62
CA LEU A 131 -10.52 15.24 5.35
C LEU A 131 -11.67 14.24 5.54
N ILE A 132 -11.88 13.78 6.79
CA ILE A 132 -12.93 12.80 7.08
C ILE A 132 -14.31 13.41 6.86
N GLY A 133 -15.11 12.73 6.05
CA GLY A 133 -16.47 13.15 5.75
C GLY A 133 -16.57 14.36 4.82
N LEU A 134 -15.47 14.76 4.19
CA LEU A 134 -15.49 15.82 3.18
C LEU A 134 -16.36 15.38 2.00
N ARG A 135 -17.44 16.13 1.73
CA ARG A 135 -18.42 15.82 0.68
C ARG A 135 -18.41 16.81 -0.47
N ASP A 136 -17.86 18.02 -0.26
CA ASP A 136 -17.80 19.02 -1.33
C ASP A 136 -16.84 18.58 -2.42
N GLU A 137 -17.41 18.16 -3.55
CA GLU A 137 -16.66 17.64 -4.69
C GLU A 137 -15.66 18.63 -5.25
N SER A 138 -15.97 19.93 -5.23
CA SER A 138 -15.08 20.96 -5.74
C SER A 138 -13.81 21.06 -4.89
N THR A 139 -13.95 21.01 -3.58
CA THR A 139 -12.84 20.99 -2.62
C THR A 139 -12.03 19.71 -2.74
N ILE A 140 -12.68 18.54 -2.85
CA ILE A 140 -11.97 17.26 -3.03
C ILE A 140 -11.11 17.29 -4.30
N ARG A 141 -11.67 17.74 -5.43
CA ARG A 141 -10.94 17.82 -6.71
C ARG A 141 -9.74 18.76 -6.62
N ARG A 142 -9.92 19.90 -5.98
CA ARG A 142 -8.83 20.87 -5.77
C ARG A 142 -7.72 20.27 -4.89
N LEU A 143 -8.08 19.67 -3.77
CA LEU A 143 -7.11 19.01 -2.87
C LEU A 143 -6.35 17.89 -3.56
N CYS A 144 -7.04 17.02 -4.29
CA CYS A 144 -6.40 15.94 -5.04
C CYS A 144 -5.40 16.49 -6.07
N ALA A 145 -5.78 17.53 -6.83
CA ALA A 145 -4.92 18.11 -7.85
C ALA A 145 -3.74 18.90 -7.27
N GLU A 146 -3.99 19.78 -6.28
CA GLU A 146 -3.00 20.74 -5.80
C GLU A 146 -2.07 20.18 -4.72
N ARG A 147 -2.59 19.29 -3.87
CA ARG A 147 -1.85 18.77 -2.72
C ARG A 147 -1.33 17.34 -2.90
N PHE A 148 -2.16 16.48 -3.46
CA PHE A 148 -1.81 15.08 -3.63
C PHE A 148 -1.27 14.75 -5.02
N HIS A 149 -1.44 15.66 -5.99
CA HIS A 149 -1.05 15.45 -7.39
C HIS A 149 -1.66 14.17 -7.99
N LEU A 150 -2.92 13.90 -7.62
CA LEU A 150 -3.67 12.71 -7.98
C LEU A 150 -4.96 13.08 -8.73
N PRO A 151 -5.51 12.18 -9.54
CA PRO A 151 -6.90 12.27 -9.95
C PRO A 151 -7.84 12.32 -8.73
N PRO A 152 -9.06 12.85 -8.85
CA PRO A 152 -9.96 12.99 -7.71
C PRO A 152 -10.36 11.62 -7.15
N VAL A 153 -10.05 11.38 -5.88
CA VAL A 153 -10.40 10.20 -5.09
C VAL A 153 -11.18 10.64 -3.86
N ARG A 154 -12.16 9.86 -3.42
CA ARG A 154 -12.96 10.16 -2.22
C ARG A 154 -12.19 9.85 -0.95
N PHE A 155 -12.50 10.62 0.12
CA PHE A 155 -12.02 10.35 1.47
C PHE A 155 -13.03 9.53 2.28
N LEU A 156 -12.55 8.84 3.30
CA LEU A 156 -13.37 8.12 4.26
C LEU A 156 -14.36 9.06 4.95
N ASN A 157 -15.54 8.56 5.25
CA ASN A 157 -16.48 9.22 6.15
C ASN A 157 -16.39 8.60 7.56
N ARG A 158 -17.09 9.22 8.53
CA ARG A 158 -17.01 8.81 9.92
C ARG A 158 -17.56 7.41 10.18
N ALA A 159 -18.60 6.99 9.47
CA ALA A 159 -19.16 5.64 9.63
C ALA A 159 -18.20 4.56 9.11
N GLU A 160 -17.48 4.86 8.04
CA GLU A 160 -16.48 3.95 7.44
C GLU A 160 -15.20 3.81 8.29
N LEU A 161 -14.99 4.66 9.30
CA LEU A 161 -13.89 4.50 10.25
C LEU A 161 -14.18 3.48 11.35
N ASP A 162 -15.46 3.17 11.56
CA ASP A 162 -15.92 2.24 12.61
C ASP A 162 -16.06 0.79 12.08
N GLU A 163 -15.85 0.57 10.77
CA GLU A 163 -15.89 -0.75 10.12
C GLU A 163 -14.57 -1.53 10.28
#